data_6d0a074438758d926f84be0f51d63b3a
#
_entry.id   6d0a074438758d926f84be0f51d63b3a
#
_cell.length_a   1.000
_cell.length_b   1.000
_cell.length_c   1.000
_cell.angle_alpha   90.00
_cell.angle_beta   90.00
_cell.angle_gamma   90.00
#
_symmetry.space_group_name_H-M   'P 1'
#
loop_
_entity.id
_entity.type
_entity.pdbx_description
1 polymer ?
#
loop_
_entity_poly.entity_id
_entity_poly.type
_entity_poly.pdbx_seq_one_letter_code
_entity_poly.pdbx_strand_id
1 'polypeptide(L)'
;NKYNPDERFRKVMTDGVVISTRISLENKLVWVDVRFPYVVPKKEVLYQLEAAIKRAYELKSVTISPKYAPELFDSSYIPQIMTEACRRKLITDLFLRRSKTRYENGKLIIETLYGDGGLALMEETGTEKSIASIISDEFGINVEVEIRASAEQDAQYEKQLNDDISSKLSRYYEETAKKTEIEKKSATASGTFREIEIDSDGNI
;
A
#
# COMPACT_ATOMS: atom_id res chain seq x y z
N ASN A 1 -20.63 -15.57 -15.43
CA ASN A 1 -19.54 -14.66 -15.08
C ASN A 1 -20.13 -13.28 -14.78
N LYS A 2 -20.18 -12.91 -13.47
CA LYS A 2 -20.75 -11.61 -13.04
C LYS A 2 -19.88 -10.41 -13.47
N TYR A 3 -18.60 -10.65 -13.72
CA TYR A 3 -17.64 -9.62 -14.07
C TYR A 3 -17.17 -9.79 -15.52
N ASN A 4 -17.51 -8.81 -16.35
CA ASN A 4 -16.93 -8.68 -17.69
C ASN A 4 -15.91 -7.54 -17.64
N PRO A 5 -14.60 -7.85 -17.70
CA PRO A 5 -13.57 -6.82 -17.52
C PRO A 5 -13.60 -5.82 -18.68
N ASP A 6 -13.52 -4.55 -18.33
CA ASP A 6 -13.22 -3.48 -19.26
C ASP A 6 -11.89 -3.79 -20.00
N GLU A 7 -11.78 -3.40 -21.24
CA GLU A 7 -10.61 -3.65 -22.09
C GLU A 7 -9.31 -3.11 -21.45
N ARG A 8 -9.41 -2.04 -20.65
CA ARG A 8 -8.30 -1.48 -19.88
C ARG A 8 -7.64 -2.46 -18.90
N PHE A 9 -8.43 -3.40 -18.38
CA PHE A 9 -7.96 -4.40 -17.43
C PHE A 9 -7.56 -5.71 -18.09
N ARG A 10 -7.98 -5.92 -19.33
CA ARG A 10 -7.81 -7.19 -20.05
C ARG A 10 -6.33 -7.61 -20.10
N LYS A 11 -5.44 -6.67 -20.47
CA LYS A 11 -4.01 -6.95 -20.53
C LYS A 11 -3.45 -7.36 -19.16
N VAL A 12 -3.75 -6.59 -18.11
CA VAL A 12 -3.30 -6.90 -16.75
C VAL A 12 -3.81 -8.25 -16.27
N MET A 13 -5.08 -8.58 -16.57
CA MET A 13 -5.68 -9.86 -16.20
C MET A 13 -5.13 -11.04 -17.02
N THR A 14 -4.68 -10.78 -18.26
CA THR A 14 -4.13 -11.84 -19.15
C THR A 14 -2.68 -12.13 -18.81
N ASP A 15 -1.89 -11.08 -18.49
CA ASP A 15 -0.45 -11.21 -18.27
C ASP A 15 -0.11 -11.58 -16.81
N GLY A 16 -1.05 -11.37 -15.89
CA GLY A 16 -0.90 -11.69 -14.47
C GLY A 16 -1.23 -13.15 -14.17
N VAL A 17 -0.36 -13.81 -13.42
CA VAL A 17 -0.57 -15.17 -12.91
C VAL A 17 -0.91 -15.08 -11.42
N VAL A 18 -2.09 -15.52 -11.02
CA VAL A 18 -2.48 -15.62 -9.61
C VAL A 18 -1.62 -16.69 -8.94
N ILE A 19 -0.91 -16.32 -7.88
CA ILE A 19 -0.04 -17.23 -7.13
C ILE A 19 -0.60 -17.57 -5.75
N SER A 20 -1.40 -16.69 -5.16
CA SER A 20 -2.15 -16.99 -3.94
C SER A 20 -3.44 -16.17 -3.87
N THR A 21 -4.43 -16.72 -3.17
CA THR A 21 -5.68 -16.02 -2.86
C THR A 21 -6.08 -16.31 -1.42
N ARG A 22 -6.32 -15.26 -0.64
CA ARG A 22 -6.82 -15.36 0.73
C ARG A 22 -8.19 -14.71 0.80
N ILE A 23 -9.18 -15.41 1.38
CA ILE A 23 -10.56 -14.97 1.44
C ILE A 23 -11.04 -15.02 2.89
N SER A 24 -11.58 -13.91 3.38
CA SER A 24 -12.37 -13.88 4.60
C SER A 24 -13.84 -13.72 4.22
N LEU A 25 -14.59 -14.82 4.27
CA LEU A 25 -16.02 -14.84 3.92
C LEU A 25 -16.84 -13.99 4.88
N GLU A 26 -16.56 -14.08 6.18
CA GLU A 26 -17.25 -13.32 7.22
C GLU A 26 -17.10 -11.81 7.01
N ASN A 27 -15.87 -11.37 6.73
CA ASN A 27 -15.56 -9.96 6.55
C ASN A 27 -15.71 -9.49 5.09
N LYS A 28 -16.03 -10.38 4.15
CA LYS A 28 -16.10 -10.10 2.71
C LYS A 28 -14.82 -9.44 2.17
N LEU A 29 -13.66 -9.98 2.59
CA LEU A 29 -12.34 -9.48 2.20
C LEU A 29 -11.66 -10.50 1.28
N VAL A 30 -10.97 -10.00 0.25
CA VAL A 30 -10.22 -10.82 -0.70
C VAL A 30 -8.83 -10.20 -0.90
N TRP A 31 -7.79 -11.01 -0.76
CA TRP A 31 -6.41 -10.66 -1.11
C TRP A 31 -5.93 -11.61 -2.19
N VAL A 32 -5.31 -11.06 -3.22
CA VAL A 32 -4.81 -11.83 -4.36
C VAL A 32 -3.38 -11.41 -4.63
N ASP A 33 -2.44 -12.35 -4.55
CA ASP A 33 -1.08 -12.14 -4.99
C ASP A 33 -0.97 -12.54 -6.47
N VAL A 34 -0.49 -11.62 -7.30
CA VAL A 34 -0.42 -11.80 -8.75
C VAL A 34 1.01 -11.56 -9.22
N ARG A 35 1.61 -12.57 -9.85
CA ARG A 35 2.92 -12.44 -10.49
C ARG A 35 2.77 -11.85 -11.88
N PHE A 36 3.57 -10.83 -12.17
CA PHE A 36 3.64 -10.21 -13.49
C PHE A 36 5.05 -10.40 -14.10
N PRO A 37 5.14 -10.65 -15.41
CA PRO A 37 6.43 -10.77 -16.10
C PRO A 37 7.12 -9.42 -16.32
N TYR A 38 6.46 -8.32 -16.02
CA TYR A 38 6.95 -6.95 -16.11
C TYR A 38 6.34 -6.10 -15.01
N VAL A 39 6.96 -4.97 -14.73
CA VAL A 39 6.39 -4.00 -13.78
C VAL A 39 5.17 -3.32 -14.40
N VAL A 40 4.03 -3.39 -13.72
CA VAL A 40 2.80 -2.70 -14.15
C VAL A 40 3.06 -1.19 -14.18
N PRO A 41 2.93 -0.52 -15.34
CA PRO A 41 3.37 0.87 -15.51
C PRO A 41 2.67 1.87 -14.59
N LYS A 42 1.43 1.58 -14.20
CA LYS A 42 0.62 2.42 -13.30
C LYS A 42 -0.19 1.55 -12.35
N LYS A 43 0.11 1.59 -11.08
CA LYS A 43 -0.66 0.87 -10.03
C LYS A 43 -2.14 1.26 -9.97
N GLU A 44 -2.49 2.44 -10.43
CA GLU A 44 -3.88 2.90 -10.51
C GLU A 44 -4.77 1.94 -11.29
N VAL A 45 -4.21 1.21 -12.25
CA VAL A 45 -4.93 0.17 -13.00
C VAL A 45 -5.34 -0.99 -12.08
N LEU A 46 -4.44 -1.40 -11.17
CA LEU A 46 -4.75 -2.43 -10.16
C LEU A 46 -5.82 -1.93 -9.18
N TYR A 47 -5.73 -0.68 -8.72
CA TYR A 47 -6.72 -0.09 -7.82
C TYR A 47 -8.11 0.03 -8.46
N GLN A 48 -8.16 0.37 -9.74
CA GLN A 48 -9.41 0.39 -10.49
C GLN A 48 -10.00 -1.00 -10.68
N LEU A 49 -9.14 -2.01 -10.91
CA LEU A 49 -9.55 -3.40 -10.99
C LEU A 49 -10.07 -3.91 -9.63
N GLU A 50 -9.39 -3.61 -8.53
CA GLU A 50 -9.85 -3.89 -7.17
C GLU A 50 -11.25 -3.30 -6.93
N ALA A 51 -11.45 -2.03 -7.29
CA ALA A 51 -12.73 -1.35 -7.13
C ALA A 51 -13.84 -1.97 -8.00
N ALA A 52 -13.52 -2.41 -9.21
CA ALA A 52 -14.46 -3.06 -10.11
C ALA A 52 -14.87 -4.43 -9.58
N ILE A 53 -13.93 -5.26 -9.14
CA ILE A 53 -14.20 -6.57 -8.55
C ILE A 53 -15.00 -6.41 -7.24
N LYS A 54 -14.58 -5.50 -6.36
CA LYS A 54 -15.29 -5.18 -5.13
C LYS A 54 -16.77 -4.90 -5.38
N ARG A 55 -17.06 -4.07 -6.39
CA ARG A 55 -18.44 -3.70 -6.77
C ARG A 55 -19.20 -4.88 -7.36
N ALA A 56 -18.59 -5.64 -8.28
CA ALA A 56 -19.23 -6.75 -8.96
C ALA A 56 -19.66 -7.88 -8.03
N TYR A 57 -18.89 -8.11 -6.97
CA TYR A 57 -19.11 -9.19 -6.01
C TYR A 57 -19.61 -8.73 -4.62
N GLU A 58 -19.92 -7.44 -4.48
CA GLU A 58 -20.41 -6.83 -3.22
C GLU A 58 -19.47 -7.10 -2.02
N LEU A 59 -18.16 -7.05 -2.28
CA LEU A 59 -17.12 -7.26 -1.28
C LEU A 59 -16.87 -5.98 -0.48
N LYS A 60 -16.39 -6.12 0.75
CA LYS A 60 -15.98 -5.00 1.59
C LYS A 60 -14.63 -4.46 1.14
N SER A 61 -13.70 -5.34 0.78
CA SER A 61 -12.41 -4.98 0.23
C SER A 61 -11.85 -6.06 -0.70
N VAL A 62 -11.11 -5.61 -1.72
CA VAL A 62 -10.28 -6.44 -2.57
C VAL A 62 -8.90 -5.78 -2.61
N THR A 63 -7.86 -6.57 -2.46
CA THR A 63 -6.47 -6.12 -2.55
C THR A 63 -5.73 -7.01 -3.53
N ILE A 64 -5.12 -6.41 -4.54
CA ILE A 64 -4.28 -7.10 -5.52
C ILE A 64 -2.83 -6.70 -5.25
N SER A 65 -2.04 -7.67 -4.78
CA SER A 65 -0.60 -7.48 -4.50
C SER A 65 0.21 -7.94 -5.71
N PRO A 66 0.80 -7.04 -6.48
CA PRO A 66 1.68 -7.44 -7.57
C PRO A 66 2.99 -8.02 -7.01
N LYS A 67 3.49 -9.06 -7.67
CA LYS A 67 4.79 -9.67 -7.40
C LYS A 67 5.63 -9.62 -8.66
N TYR A 68 6.84 -9.15 -8.53
CA TYR A 68 7.79 -8.96 -9.63
C TYR A 68 9.09 -9.70 -9.36
N ALA A 69 9.81 -10.06 -10.41
CA ALA A 69 11.18 -10.54 -10.25
C ALA A 69 12.09 -9.42 -9.71
N PRO A 70 13.04 -9.72 -8.82
CA PRO A 70 13.93 -8.73 -8.20
C PRO A 70 14.64 -7.84 -9.21
N GLU A 71 15.01 -8.40 -10.35
CA GLU A 71 15.76 -7.73 -11.43
C GLU A 71 14.93 -6.64 -12.14
N LEU A 72 13.63 -6.66 -11.95
CA LEU A 72 12.72 -5.65 -12.51
C LEU A 72 12.62 -4.39 -11.65
N PHE A 73 13.25 -4.37 -10.46
CA PHE A 73 13.22 -3.19 -9.61
C PHE A 73 14.09 -2.08 -10.21
N ASP A 74 13.48 -0.96 -10.47
CA ASP A 74 14.12 0.25 -10.95
C ASP A 74 13.66 1.45 -10.13
N SER A 75 14.56 2.43 -9.94
CA SER A 75 14.27 3.63 -9.14
C SER A 75 13.08 4.46 -9.67
N SER A 76 12.76 4.34 -10.95
CA SER A 76 11.59 5.00 -11.56
C SER A 76 10.26 4.48 -10.99
N TYR A 77 10.27 3.32 -10.31
CA TYR A 77 9.09 2.76 -9.66
C TYR A 77 8.83 3.33 -8.25
N ILE A 78 9.80 4.02 -7.66
CA ILE A 78 9.68 4.58 -6.31
C ILE A 78 8.44 5.47 -6.15
N PRO A 79 8.05 6.34 -7.08
CA PRO A 79 6.83 7.13 -6.97
C PRO A 79 5.57 6.27 -6.77
N GLN A 80 5.51 5.08 -7.35
CA GLN A 80 4.39 4.16 -7.17
C GLN A 80 4.42 3.45 -5.81
N ILE A 81 5.61 3.16 -5.27
CA ILE A 81 5.80 2.68 -3.89
C ILE A 81 5.31 3.74 -2.90
N MET A 82 5.69 5.01 -3.12
CA MET A 82 5.24 6.14 -2.28
C MET A 82 3.72 6.30 -2.33
N THR A 83 3.12 6.22 -3.51
CA THR A 83 1.66 6.25 -3.68
C THR A 83 0.98 5.11 -2.90
N GLU A 84 1.53 3.89 -2.97
CA GLU A 84 0.99 2.75 -2.22
C GLU A 84 1.14 2.93 -0.71
N ALA A 85 2.27 3.47 -0.23
CA ALA A 85 2.48 3.77 1.18
C ALA A 85 1.46 4.80 1.69
N CYS A 86 1.21 5.86 0.93
CA CYS A 86 0.20 6.87 1.22
C CYS A 86 -1.22 6.27 1.23
N ARG A 87 -1.52 5.34 0.31
CA ARG A 87 -2.81 4.64 0.26
C ARG A 87 -3.04 3.75 1.48
N ARG A 88 -2.00 3.09 1.96
CA ARG A 88 -2.10 2.19 3.14
C ARG A 88 -2.31 2.94 4.44
N LYS A 89 -1.72 4.13 4.58
CA LYS A 89 -1.80 4.94 5.80
C LYS A 89 -2.01 6.41 5.45
N LEU A 90 -3.14 6.97 5.87
CA LEU A 90 -3.47 8.38 5.63
C LEU A 90 -2.42 9.35 6.18
N ILE A 91 -1.82 9.01 7.34
CA ILE A 91 -0.78 9.82 7.96
C ILE A 91 0.47 9.90 7.08
N THR A 92 0.83 8.82 6.39
CA THR A 92 1.95 8.77 5.47
C THR A 92 1.76 9.76 4.30
N ASP A 93 0.53 9.89 3.77
CA ASP A 93 0.22 10.85 2.69
C ASP A 93 0.50 12.29 3.10
N LEU A 94 0.24 12.65 4.36
CA LEU A 94 0.51 13.98 4.87
C LEU A 94 1.98 14.34 4.78
N PHE A 95 2.84 13.41 5.19
CA PHE A 95 4.27 13.66 5.33
C PHE A 95 5.04 13.48 4.02
N LEU A 96 4.59 12.59 3.14
CA LEU A 96 5.33 12.21 1.95
C LEU A 96 4.89 12.91 0.66
N ARG A 97 3.77 13.65 0.67
CA ARG A 97 3.18 14.27 -0.54
C ARG A 97 4.14 15.18 -1.31
N ARG A 98 5.08 15.84 -0.62
CA ARG A 98 6.08 16.74 -1.22
C ARG A 98 7.51 16.32 -0.93
N SER A 99 7.71 15.07 -0.54
CA SER A 99 9.05 14.56 -0.29
C SER A 99 9.81 14.40 -1.60
N LYS A 100 11.12 14.62 -1.54
CA LYS A 100 12.07 14.25 -2.60
C LYS A 100 12.60 12.85 -2.29
N THR A 101 12.74 12.01 -3.29
CA THR A 101 13.26 10.65 -3.12
C THR A 101 14.53 10.45 -3.92
N ARG A 102 15.51 9.72 -3.35
CA ARG A 102 16.75 9.31 -3.99
C ARG A 102 17.05 7.87 -3.61
N TYR A 103 17.37 7.06 -4.60
CA TYR A 103 17.76 5.66 -4.40
C TYR A 103 19.19 5.44 -4.84
N GLU A 104 20.03 5.00 -3.92
CA GLU A 104 21.46 4.78 -4.15
C GLU A 104 21.96 3.61 -3.30
N ASN A 105 22.71 2.70 -3.91
CA ASN A 105 23.37 1.58 -3.20
C ASN A 105 22.43 0.74 -2.29
N GLY A 106 21.21 0.47 -2.74
CA GLY A 106 20.24 -0.30 -1.94
C GLY A 106 19.55 0.48 -0.82
N LYS A 107 19.75 1.79 -0.76
CA LYS A 107 19.16 2.69 0.22
C LYS A 107 18.23 3.70 -0.44
N LEU A 108 17.01 3.79 0.05
CA LEU A 108 16.02 4.80 -0.32
C LEU A 108 16.05 5.93 0.71
N ILE A 109 16.47 7.10 0.27
CA ILE A 109 16.47 8.32 1.07
C ILE A 109 15.27 9.16 0.69
N ILE A 110 14.48 9.55 1.68
CA ILE A 110 13.27 10.36 1.53
C ILE A 110 13.48 11.66 2.31
N GLU A 111 13.58 12.76 1.59
CA GLU A 111 13.73 14.09 2.17
C GLU A 111 12.34 14.74 2.28
N THR A 112 11.89 14.98 3.49
CA THR A 112 10.62 15.61 3.80
C THR A 112 10.81 17.04 4.25
N LEU A 113 9.82 17.90 4.01
CA LEU A 113 9.84 19.28 4.45
C LEU A 113 9.53 19.45 5.96
N TYR A 114 9.26 18.35 6.64
CA TYR A 114 8.92 18.35 8.06
C TYR A 114 10.16 18.36 8.94
N GLY A 115 10.12 19.16 10.00
CA GLY A 115 11.13 19.17 11.05
C GLY A 115 11.00 17.99 12.01
N ASP A 116 11.73 18.06 13.14
CA ASP A 116 11.90 16.97 14.11
C ASP A 116 10.57 16.36 14.61
N GLY A 117 9.53 17.15 14.82
CA GLY A 117 8.23 16.66 15.27
C GLY A 117 7.55 15.75 14.25
N GLY A 118 7.65 16.08 12.95
CA GLY A 118 7.12 15.27 11.88
C GLY A 118 7.91 13.97 11.69
N LEU A 119 9.24 14.03 11.82
CA LEU A 119 10.11 12.86 11.77
C LEU A 119 9.79 11.89 12.91
N ALA A 120 9.67 12.37 14.15
CA ALA A 120 9.31 11.54 15.30
C ALA A 120 7.99 10.79 15.08
N LEU A 121 6.98 11.47 14.52
CA LEU A 121 5.69 10.86 14.25
C LEU A 121 5.76 9.82 13.11
N MET A 122 6.58 10.03 12.09
CA MET A 122 6.82 9.05 11.03
C MET A 122 7.55 7.81 11.56
N GLU A 123 8.48 7.99 12.47
CA GLU A 123 9.18 6.89 13.17
C GLU A 123 8.19 6.09 14.03
N GLU A 124 7.40 6.77 14.88
CA GLU A 124 6.39 6.14 15.74
C GLU A 124 5.37 5.34 14.92
N THR A 125 4.96 5.86 13.79
CA THR A 125 4.02 5.18 12.88
C THR A 125 4.66 4.08 12.04
N GLY A 126 5.98 3.90 12.11
CA GLY A 126 6.73 2.89 11.37
C GLY A 126 6.67 3.10 9.85
N THR A 127 6.70 4.35 9.41
CA THR A 127 6.57 4.70 7.98
C THR A 127 7.70 4.12 7.14
N GLU A 128 8.95 4.18 7.60
CA GLU A 128 10.12 3.58 6.91
C GLU A 128 9.94 2.08 6.72
N LYS A 129 9.57 1.36 7.79
CA LYS A 129 9.32 -0.08 7.75
C LYS A 129 8.19 -0.43 6.79
N SER A 130 7.15 0.40 6.74
CA SER A 130 6.02 0.20 5.83
C SER A 130 6.44 0.34 4.37
N ILE A 131 7.29 1.31 4.03
CA ILE A 131 7.81 1.50 2.68
C ILE A 131 8.75 0.34 2.30
N ALA A 132 9.67 -0.03 3.18
CA ALA A 132 10.57 -1.17 2.98
C ALA A 132 9.78 -2.47 2.77
N SER A 133 8.71 -2.69 3.56
CA SER A 133 7.82 -3.86 3.40
C SER A 133 7.13 -3.88 2.03
N ILE A 134 6.66 -2.74 1.50
CA ILE A 134 6.05 -2.70 0.18
C ILE A 134 7.05 -3.16 -0.89
N ILE A 135 8.30 -2.66 -0.83
CA ILE A 135 9.35 -3.03 -1.78
C ILE A 135 9.68 -4.53 -1.66
N SER A 136 9.85 -5.01 -0.44
CA SER A 136 10.12 -6.43 -0.17
C SER A 136 8.97 -7.33 -0.61
N ASP A 137 7.72 -6.93 -0.33
CA ASP A 137 6.53 -7.69 -0.71
C ASP A 137 6.37 -7.80 -2.23
N GLU A 138 6.71 -6.75 -2.98
CA GLU A 138 6.51 -6.70 -4.43
C GLU A 138 7.67 -7.27 -5.23
N PHE A 139 8.91 -7.05 -4.79
CA PHE A 139 10.12 -7.42 -5.53
C PHE A 139 10.99 -8.47 -4.85
N GLY A 140 10.68 -8.86 -3.62
CA GLY A 140 11.50 -9.80 -2.88
C GLY A 140 12.89 -9.29 -2.49
N ILE A 141 13.12 -7.97 -2.53
CA ILE A 141 14.40 -7.34 -2.17
C ILE A 141 14.30 -6.58 -0.85
N ASN A 142 15.42 -6.51 -0.14
CA ASN A 142 15.53 -5.70 1.06
C ASN A 142 16.15 -4.34 0.72
N VAL A 143 15.44 -3.26 1.04
CA VAL A 143 15.88 -1.89 0.85
C VAL A 143 15.92 -1.20 2.20
N GLU A 144 17.03 -0.57 2.53
CA GLU A 144 17.10 0.33 3.67
C GLU A 144 16.35 1.63 3.32
N VAL A 145 15.43 2.05 4.17
CA VAL A 145 14.68 3.30 4.01
C VAL A 145 15.07 4.25 5.12
N GLU A 146 15.47 5.47 4.74
CA GLU A 146 15.79 6.57 5.66
C GLU A 146 14.90 7.76 5.32
N ILE A 147 14.21 8.29 6.31
CA ILE A 147 13.45 9.54 6.18
C ILE A 147 14.18 10.63 6.98
N ARG A 148 14.44 11.75 6.34
CA ARG A 148 15.13 12.87 6.98
C ARG A 148 14.52 14.21 6.60
N ALA A 149 14.76 15.24 7.43
CA ALA A 149 14.37 16.59 7.10
C ALA A 149 15.14 17.11 5.88
N SER A 150 14.45 17.82 5.00
CA SER A 150 15.10 18.57 3.92
C SER A 150 15.83 19.79 4.50
N ALA A 151 16.96 20.15 3.89
CA ALA A 151 17.65 21.41 4.21
C ALA A 151 16.87 22.66 3.75
N GLU A 152 15.92 22.49 2.86
CA GLU A 152 15.03 23.55 2.37
C GLU A 152 13.80 23.63 3.29
N GLN A 153 13.88 24.38 4.39
CA GLN A 153 12.71 24.68 5.22
C GLN A 153 11.96 25.87 4.63
N ASP A 154 10.73 25.64 4.21
CA ASP A 154 9.81 26.72 3.81
C ASP A 154 8.91 27.11 4.99
N ALA A 155 9.22 28.20 5.66
CA ALA A 155 8.51 28.70 6.84
C ALA A 155 7.02 29.02 6.59
N GLN A 156 6.63 29.33 5.35
CA GLN A 156 5.22 29.49 4.97
C GLN A 156 4.48 28.14 4.92
N TYR A 157 5.20 27.08 4.62
CA TYR A 157 4.63 25.75 4.54
C TYR A 157 4.35 25.14 5.91
N GLU A 158 5.21 25.40 6.90
CA GLU A 158 4.99 24.93 8.28
C GLU A 158 3.65 25.40 8.87
N LYS A 159 3.24 26.62 8.57
CA LYS A 159 1.99 27.20 9.11
C LYS A 159 0.74 26.59 8.49
N GLN A 160 0.70 26.41 7.18
CA GLN A 160 -0.42 25.74 6.49
C GLN A 160 -0.52 24.27 6.89
N LEU A 161 0.60 23.68 7.22
CA LEU A 161 0.74 22.30 7.57
C LEU A 161 0.21 21.96 8.96
N ASN A 162 0.48 22.82 9.96
CA ASN A 162 -0.02 22.62 11.32
C ASN A 162 -1.55 22.61 11.36
N ASP A 163 -2.21 23.41 10.53
CA ASP A 163 -3.67 23.44 10.42
C ASP A 163 -4.23 22.17 9.75
N ASP A 164 -3.55 21.67 8.72
CA ASP A 164 -3.91 20.40 8.03
C ASP A 164 -3.63 19.17 8.90
N ILE A 165 -2.53 19.17 9.66
CA ILE A 165 -2.16 18.09 10.58
C ILE A 165 -3.23 17.92 11.67
N SER A 166 -3.62 18.99 12.33
CA SER A 166 -4.58 18.93 13.44
C SER A 166 -5.92 18.32 13.03
N SER A 167 -6.42 18.69 11.85
CA SER A 167 -7.69 18.17 11.33
C SER A 167 -7.61 16.69 10.89
N LYS A 168 -6.47 16.25 10.36
CA LYS A 168 -6.29 14.88 9.85
C LYS A 168 -5.79 13.91 10.90
N LEU A 169 -5.02 14.39 11.89
CA LEU A 169 -4.67 13.60 13.07
C LEU A 169 -5.91 13.19 13.86
N SER A 170 -6.85 14.12 14.05
CA SER A 170 -8.12 13.80 14.70
C SER A 170 -8.86 12.67 13.98
N ARG A 171 -8.92 12.70 12.64
CA ARG A 171 -9.52 11.63 11.84
C ARG A 171 -8.76 10.32 11.95
N TYR A 172 -7.43 10.37 11.95
CA TYR A 172 -6.59 9.17 12.09
C TYR A 172 -6.82 8.48 13.43
N TYR A 173 -6.85 9.22 14.53
CA TYR A 173 -7.15 8.67 15.85
C TYR A 173 -8.58 8.10 15.93
N GLU A 174 -9.56 8.74 15.31
CA GLU A 174 -10.92 8.22 15.23
C GLU A 174 -11.01 6.93 14.42
N GLU A 175 -10.32 6.85 13.29
CA GLU A 175 -10.29 5.64 12.46
C GLU A 175 -9.52 4.50 13.12
N THR A 176 -8.42 4.81 13.81
CA THR A 176 -7.62 3.83 14.55
C THR A 176 -8.39 3.30 15.74
N ALA A 177 -9.08 4.15 16.49
CA ALA A 177 -9.95 3.75 17.59
C ALA A 177 -11.08 2.83 17.10
N LYS A 178 -11.71 3.16 15.96
CA LYS A 178 -12.75 2.32 15.34
C LYS A 178 -12.19 0.97 14.85
N LYS A 179 -10.98 0.95 14.27
CA LYS A 179 -10.33 -0.30 13.86
C LYS A 179 -10.01 -1.19 15.07
N THR A 180 -9.44 -0.61 16.12
CA THR A 180 -9.13 -1.35 17.36
C THR A 180 -10.39 -1.90 18.04
N GLU A 181 -11.51 -1.19 17.97
CA GLU A 181 -12.80 -1.68 18.46
C GLU A 181 -13.35 -2.82 17.61
N ILE A 182 -13.19 -2.74 16.28
CA ILE A 182 -13.60 -3.81 15.34
C ILE A 182 -12.69 -5.04 15.52
N GLU A 183 -11.37 -4.85 15.68
CA GLU A 183 -10.44 -5.94 15.92
C GLU A 183 -10.67 -6.61 17.28
N LYS A 184 -10.99 -5.85 18.33
CA LYS A 184 -11.39 -6.42 19.63
C LYS A 184 -12.71 -7.19 19.55
N LYS A 185 -13.68 -6.72 18.77
CA LYS A 185 -14.95 -7.43 18.53
C LYS A 185 -14.76 -8.65 17.63
N SER A 186 -13.81 -8.65 16.70
CA SER A 186 -13.51 -9.80 15.84
C SER A 186 -12.60 -10.84 16.51
N ALA A 187 -11.75 -10.44 17.46
CA ALA A 187 -10.93 -11.36 18.26
C ALA A 187 -11.78 -12.18 19.26
N THR A 188 -12.97 -11.68 19.62
CA THR A 188 -13.96 -12.45 20.42
C THR A 188 -14.85 -13.36 19.56
N ALA A 189 -14.88 -13.15 18.23
CA ALA A 189 -15.54 -14.05 17.28
C ALA A 189 -14.44 -14.78 16.50
N SER A 190 -14.11 -16.00 16.95
CA SER A 190 -13.15 -16.90 16.31
C SER A 190 -13.56 -17.23 14.88
N GLY A 191 -13.21 -16.34 13.94
CA GLY A 191 -13.44 -16.52 12.50
C GLY A 191 -12.32 -17.34 11.89
N THR A 192 -12.63 -18.52 11.39
CA THR A 192 -11.69 -19.43 10.73
C THR A 192 -11.25 -18.81 9.39
N PHE A 193 -9.98 -18.43 9.26
CA PHE A 193 -9.36 -18.19 7.96
C PHE A 193 -9.22 -19.53 7.23
N ARG A 194 -9.75 -19.61 6.02
CA ARG A 194 -9.42 -20.71 5.10
C ARG A 194 -8.43 -20.14 4.09
N GLU A 195 -7.20 -20.58 4.17
CA GLU A 195 -6.19 -20.39 3.14
C GLU A 195 -6.48 -21.42 2.04
N ILE A 196 -6.73 -20.96 0.84
CA ILE A 196 -6.89 -21.82 -0.34
C ILE A 196 -5.63 -21.56 -1.17
N GLU A 197 -4.69 -22.49 -1.11
CA GLU A 197 -3.56 -22.52 -2.06
C GLU A 197 -4.06 -23.13 -3.37
N ILE A 198 -3.95 -22.38 -4.46
CA ILE A 198 -4.21 -22.85 -5.80
C ILE A 198 -2.83 -23.15 -6.40
N ASP A 199 -2.59 -24.40 -6.78
CA ASP A 199 -1.36 -24.80 -7.46
C ASP A 199 -1.29 -24.21 -8.88
N SER A 200 -0.11 -24.36 -9.52
CA SER A 200 0.13 -23.86 -10.89
C SER A 200 -0.78 -24.49 -11.94
N ASP A 201 -1.50 -25.55 -11.61
CA ASP A 201 -2.39 -26.29 -12.50
C ASP A 201 -3.88 -25.99 -12.25
N GLY A 202 -4.17 -25.04 -11.32
CA GLY A 202 -5.52 -24.55 -11.04
C GLY A 202 -6.37 -25.48 -10.16
N ASN A 203 -5.77 -26.43 -9.45
CA ASN A 203 -6.47 -27.29 -8.48
C ASN A 203 -6.52 -26.64 -7.09
N ILE A 204 -7.67 -26.84 -6.40
CA ILE A 204 -7.98 -26.38 -5.04
C ILE A 204 -7.66 -27.47 -4.05
#